data_048429fa3e9611bbf0161de15aecd158
#
_entry.id   048429fa3e9611bbf0161de15aecd158
#
_cell.length_a   1.000
_cell.length_b   1.000
_cell.length_c   1.000
_cell.angle_alpha   90.00
_cell.angle_beta   90.00
_cell.angle_gamma   90.00
#
_symmetry.space_group_name_H-M   'P 1'
#
loop_
_entity.id
_entity.type
_entity.pdbx_description
1 polymer ?
#
loop_
_entity_poly.entity_id
_entity_poly.type
_entity_poly.pdbx_seq_one_letter_code
_entity_poly.pdbx_strand_id
1 'polypeptide(L)'
;MSLRSTSLIATVLASLCLGMPAHGATKNRSGAKSHAPAKDKITLVWRGDVATATGAFRNLAQAWERTGHSKIELQPFNTASGIDAVASGLADLGGSARANSDGAEDKDLTFTPVAWDGLVIVTQAANPVSNLTLRQVHDIYFGKIDNWSQVGGNPAPIDVYAVASPKDGVEYSLRSLLFGRGTQPVAAPRLYVNTHMLEKGIELNANGLGVDTLADIQGKPGLKALSIDGVAPSLENVANGSYPLFTPLFLVTNPLSSKAAETQAFIDFAGSAPGMAALRKSSVLPYADGATLVAMDKERRERILAAIEAPRTDGVAADASAAVAAAGSTAQPAAATLYTVGKGDTLSTIAKKHAVQPQQLREWNHLKSDHVQLGQSLRVSSN
;
A
#
# COMPACT_ATOMS: atom_id res chain seq x y z
N MET A 1 42.25 -10.16 -48.17
CA MET A 1 43.38 -9.22 -48.13
C MET A 1 43.51 -8.77 -46.69
N SER A 2 44.48 -9.32 -46.08
CA SER A 2 45.76 -8.87 -45.48
C SER A 2 45.51 -8.45 -44.01
N LEU A 3 45.73 -9.27 -42.96
CA LEU A 3 46.97 -9.70 -42.25
C LEU A 3 47.93 -8.55 -41.87
N ARG A 4 48.14 -8.40 -40.51
CA ARG A 4 49.44 -8.28 -39.80
C ARG A 4 49.12 -7.87 -38.36
N SER A 5 49.28 -8.62 -37.27
CA SER A 5 50.46 -9.30 -36.66
C SER A 5 51.64 -8.35 -36.33
N THR A 6 51.96 -8.25 -35.02
CA THR A 6 53.28 -8.27 -34.36
C THR A 6 53.12 -7.84 -32.90
N SER A 7 53.35 -8.63 -31.91
CA SER A 7 54.58 -9.22 -31.27
C SER A 7 55.19 -8.35 -30.18
N LEU A 8 55.20 -8.95 -28.99
CA LEU A 8 56.19 -9.05 -27.90
C LEU A 8 57.28 -7.97 -27.74
N ILE A 9 57.49 -7.55 -26.47
CA ILE A 9 58.84 -7.58 -25.87
C ILE A 9 58.68 -7.74 -24.33
N ALA A 10 59.25 -8.85 -23.83
CA ALA A 10 59.60 -9.11 -22.44
C ALA A 10 60.97 -8.53 -22.15
N THR A 11 61.17 -7.92 -20.99
CA THR A 11 62.53 -7.65 -20.49
C THR A 11 62.65 -8.06 -19.06
N VAL A 12 63.42 -9.11 -18.85
CA VAL A 12 63.96 -9.60 -17.57
C VAL A 12 65.24 -8.80 -17.29
N LEU A 13 65.44 -8.38 -16.05
CA LEU A 13 66.78 -8.10 -15.53
C LEU A 13 66.86 -8.50 -14.05
N ALA A 14 67.81 -9.35 -13.82
CA ALA A 14 68.16 -9.97 -12.55
C ALA A 14 69.30 -9.24 -11.86
N SER A 15 69.36 -9.44 -10.55
CA SER A 15 70.52 -9.56 -9.66
C SER A 15 71.34 -8.33 -9.29
N LEU A 16 71.50 -8.07 -7.99
CA LEU A 16 72.73 -8.31 -7.30
C LEU A 16 72.60 -8.22 -5.76
N CYS A 17 73.10 -9.28 -5.08
CA CYS A 17 73.32 -9.30 -3.65
C CYS A 17 74.55 -8.47 -3.26
N LEU A 18 74.59 -7.93 -2.05
CA LEU A 18 75.78 -7.89 -1.16
C LEU A 18 75.52 -7.12 0.14
N GLY A 19 75.81 -7.80 1.23
CA GLY A 19 76.49 -7.23 2.40
C GLY A 19 75.66 -7.05 3.70
N MET A 20 75.74 -8.05 4.62
CA MET A 20 75.48 -7.87 6.07
C MET A 20 76.60 -7.07 6.74
N PRO A 21 76.32 -6.38 7.88
CA PRO A 21 76.68 -7.01 9.15
C PRO A 21 75.58 -6.94 10.24
N ALA A 22 75.62 -7.98 11.08
CA ALA A 22 74.84 -8.13 12.28
C ALA A 22 75.25 -7.15 13.44
N HIS A 23 74.28 -6.58 14.14
CA HIS A 23 74.46 -6.20 15.54
C HIS A 23 73.12 -6.10 16.27
N GLY A 24 73.02 -6.75 17.43
CA GLY A 24 72.25 -6.30 18.55
C GLY A 24 70.83 -6.83 18.75
N ALA A 25 70.72 -7.94 19.43
CA ALA A 25 69.46 -8.42 20.01
C ALA A 25 68.96 -7.47 21.12
N THR A 26 67.76 -6.89 20.93
CA THR A 26 66.95 -6.45 22.04
C THR A 26 65.58 -7.11 21.95
N LYS A 27 65.28 -7.95 22.93
CA LYS A 27 63.97 -8.57 23.17
C LYS A 27 62.95 -7.46 23.47
N ASN A 28 62.10 -7.14 22.51
CA ASN A 28 60.83 -6.50 22.82
C ASN A 28 59.71 -7.50 22.46
N ARG A 29 59.18 -8.15 23.49
CA ARG A 29 57.90 -8.85 23.45
C ARG A 29 56.79 -7.82 23.34
N SER A 30 56.48 -7.35 22.15
CA SER A 30 55.19 -6.75 21.87
C SER A 30 54.22 -7.91 21.55
N GLY A 31 53.28 -8.14 22.48
CA GLY A 31 52.20 -9.10 22.28
C GLY A 31 51.43 -8.76 21.02
N ALA A 32 51.62 -9.56 20.01
CA ALA A 32 50.72 -9.57 18.86
C ALA A 32 49.34 -9.98 19.39
N LYS A 33 48.47 -8.98 19.60
CA LYS A 33 47.03 -9.24 19.68
C LYS A 33 46.65 -9.89 18.35
N SER A 34 46.42 -11.19 18.33
CA SER A 34 45.79 -11.87 17.23
C SER A 34 44.41 -11.20 17.05
N HIS A 35 44.29 -10.35 16.04
CA HIS A 35 43.01 -9.96 15.54
C HIS A 35 42.44 -11.25 14.89
N ALA A 36 41.55 -11.93 15.64
CA ALA A 36 40.66 -12.89 14.98
C ALA A 36 39.98 -12.14 13.83
N PRO A 37 39.92 -12.71 12.61
CA PRO A 37 39.22 -12.07 11.52
C PRO A 37 37.80 -11.75 12.01
N ALA A 38 37.41 -10.48 11.92
CA ALA A 38 36.06 -10.09 12.19
C ALA A 38 35.20 -10.97 11.28
N LYS A 39 34.33 -11.81 11.84
CA LYS A 39 33.33 -12.55 11.06
C LYS A 39 32.62 -11.50 10.20
N ASP A 40 32.71 -11.64 8.89
CA ASP A 40 31.95 -10.79 8.00
C ASP A 40 30.49 -10.78 8.46
N LYS A 41 30.00 -9.61 8.87
CA LYS A 41 28.63 -9.49 9.35
C LYS A 41 27.70 -9.82 8.20
N ILE A 42 26.81 -10.77 8.40
CA ILE A 42 25.76 -11.11 7.45
C ILE A 42 24.99 -9.82 7.12
N THR A 43 24.70 -9.60 5.86
CA THR A 43 23.77 -8.56 5.42
C THR A 43 22.48 -9.24 4.99
N LEU A 44 21.35 -8.80 5.55
CA LEU A 44 20.02 -9.19 5.11
C LEU A 44 19.48 -8.13 4.15
N VAL A 45 18.94 -8.56 3.03
CA VAL A 45 18.27 -7.69 2.06
C VAL A 45 16.77 -7.71 2.37
N TRP A 46 16.21 -6.53 2.61
CA TRP A 46 14.77 -6.33 2.78
C TRP A 46 14.20 -5.65 1.53
N ARG A 47 13.08 -6.17 0.99
CA ARG A 47 12.30 -5.55 -0.09
C ARG A 47 10.82 -5.50 0.28
N GLY A 48 10.13 -4.41 -0.12
CA GLY A 48 8.71 -4.24 0.18
C GLY A 48 8.20 -2.89 -0.29
N ASP A 49 7.02 -2.51 0.15
CA ASP A 49 6.47 -1.21 -0.20
C ASP A 49 7.19 -0.06 0.54
N VAL A 50 7.09 1.14 -0.06
CA VAL A 50 7.76 2.33 0.46
C VAL A 50 7.16 2.76 1.79
N ALA A 51 5.83 2.67 1.93
CA ALA A 51 5.13 3.10 3.13
C ALA A 51 5.59 2.29 4.37
N THR A 52 5.64 0.96 4.28
CA THR A 52 6.12 0.12 5.38
C THR A 52 7.62 0.30 5.65
N ALA A 53 8.44 0.52 4.60
CA ALA A 53 9.87 0.79 4.77
C ALA A 53 10.11 2.07 5.57
N THR A 54 9.45 3.15 5.18
CA THR A 54 9.63 4.49 5.75
C THR A 54 8.94 4.59 7.11
N GLY A 55 7.70 4.13 7.18
CA GLY A 55 6.88 4.21 8.39
C GLY A 55 7.36 3.30 9.51
N ALA A 56 7.76 2.05 9.23
CA ALA A 56 8.06 1.08 10.28
C ALA A 56 9.50 0.54 10.26
N PHE A 57 9.95 -0.02 9.13
CA PHE A 57 11.12 -0.90 9.14
C PHE A 57 12.46 -0.18 9.19
N ARG A 58 12.57 1.08 8.79
CA ARG A 58 13.82 1.84 8.88
C ARG A 58 14.34 1.97 10.33
N ASN A 59 13.49 2.36 11.25
CA ASN A 59 13.87 2.49 12.65
C ASN A 59 14.12 1.14 13.31
N LEU A 60 13.34 0.10 12.93
CA LEU A 60 13.52 -1.26 13.41
C LEU A 60 14.87 -1.83 12.97
N ALA A 61 15.24 -1.70 11.69
CA ALA A 61 16.53 -2.12 11.15
C ALA A 61 17.70 -1.41 11.84
N GLN A 62 17.61 -0.10 12.03
CA GLN A 62 18.64 0.66 12.76
C GLN A 62 18.75 0.24 14.22
N ALA A 63 17.66 -0.13 14.88
CA ALA A 63 17.67 -0.62 16.24
C ALA A 63 18.36 -1.99 16.32
N TRP A 64 18.04 -2.90 15.40
CA TRP A 64 18.66 -4.19 15.23
C TRP A 64 20.18 -4.10 15.05
N GLU A 65 20.63 -3.27 14.10
CA GLU A 65 22.06 -3.05 13.82
C GLU A 65 22.83 -2.51 15.05
N ARG A 66 22.19 -1.61 15.82
CA ARG A 66 22.79 -1.05 17.06
C ARG A 66 22.99 -2.08 18.15
N THR A 67 22.23 -3.16 18.16
CA THR A 67 22.44 -4.27 19.11
C THR A 67 23.58 -5.21 18.69
N GLY A 68 24.29 -4.90 17.60
CA GLY A 68 25.48 -5.65 17.17
C GLY A 68 25.19 -6.77 16.19
N HIS A 69 23.94 -6.92 15.77
CA HIS A 69 23.50 -7.92 14.78
C HIS A 69 23.91 -7.58 13.34
N SER A 70 23.40 -8.38 12.40
CA SER A 70 23.56 -8.22 10.95
C SER A 70 23.05 -6.85 10.45
N LYS A 71 23.60 -6.39 9.32
CA LYS A 71 23.08 -5.21 8.62
C LYS A 71 21.77 -5.58 7.91
N ILE A 72 20.81 -4.65 7.91
CA ILE A 72 19.60 -4.72 7.08
C ILE A 72 19.70 -3.69 5.95
N GLU A 73 19.78 -4.16 4.72
CA GLU A 73 19.73 -3.29 3.54
C GLU A 73 18.28 -3.16 3.05
N LEU A 74 17.72 -1.95 3.18
CA LEU A 74 16.36 -1.66 2.74
C LEU A 74 16.35 -1.26 1.27
N GLN A 75 15.62 -2.00 0.46
CA GLN A 75 15.40 -1.74 -0.98
C GLN A 75 13.88 -1.57 -1.24
N PRO A 76 13.28 -0.43 -0.84
CA PRO A 76 11.84 -0.23 -0.96
C PRO A 76 11.43 0.00 -2.41
N PHE A 77 10.31 -0.60 -2.81
CA PHE A 77 9.68 -0.36 -4.10
C PHE A 77 8.14 -0.56 -4.01
N ASN A 78 7.66 -1.80 -4.09
CA ASN A 78 6.26 -2.15 -3.85
C ASN A 78 6.14 -3.57 -3.27
N THR A 79 4.98 -3.89 -2.70
CA THR A 79 4.74 -5.17 -2.02
C THR A 79 4.93 -6.37 -2.94
N ALA A 80 4.39 -6.31 -4.17
CA ALA A 80 4.44 -7.45 -5.07
C ALA A 80 5.87 -7.83 -5.43
N SER A 81 6.72 -6.83 -5.80
CA SER A 81 8.14 -7.08 -6.11
C SER A 81 8.94 -7.53 -4.88
N GLY A 82 8.54 -7.10 -3.68
CA GLY A 82 9.14 -7.56 -2.44
C GLY A 82 8.87 -9.03 -2.17
N ILE A 83 7.62 -9.45 -2.31
CA ILE A 83 7.19 -10.85 -2.17
C ILE A 83 7.88 -11.74 -3.21
N ASP A 84 7.88 -11.34 -4.48
CA ASP A 84 8.58 -12.06 -5.56
C ASP A 84 10.08 -12.21 -5.27
N ALA A 85 10.70 -11.18 -4.73
CA ALA A 85 12.12 -11.23 -4.38
C ALA A 85 12.40 -12.20 -3.23
N VAL A 86 11.52 -12.29 -2.22
CA VAL A 86 11.67 -13.28 -1.13
C VAL A 86 11.42 -14.69 -1.66
N ALA A 87 10.39 -14.89 -2.47
CA ALA A 87 10.09 -16.19 -3.07
C ALA A 87 11.24 -16.71 -3.93
N SER A 88 11.90 -15.83 -4.71
CA SER A 88 13.02 -16.17 -5.57
C SER A 88 14.40 -16.16 -4.88
N GLY A 89 14.48 -15.80 -3.59
CA GLY A 89 15.74 -15.70 -2.84
C GLY A 89 16.61 -14.49 -3.18
N LEU A 90 16.06 -13.48 -3.90
CA LEU A 90 16.73 -12.22 -4.19
C LEU A 90 16.64 -11.23 -3.01
N ALA A 91 15.73 -11.47 -2.08
CA ALA A 91 15.66 -10.79 -0.79
C ALA A 91 15.51 -11.84 0.33
N ASP A 92 15.98 -11.47 1.51
CA ASP A 92 15.90 -12.33 2.71
C ASP A 92 14.62 -12.03 3.50
N LEU A 93 14.14 -10.80 3.43
CA LEU A 93 12.97 -10.28 4.13
C LEU A 93 12.09 -9.49 3.16
N GLY A 94 10.79 -9.66 3.29
CA GLY A 94 9.79 -8.82 2.63
C GLY A 94 9.05 -7.92 3.62
N GLY A 95 8.52 -6.79 3.13
CA GLY A 95 7.61 -5.93 3.89
C GLY A 95 6.26 -5.81 3.18
N SER A 96 5.18 -5.94 3.92
CA SER A 96 3.83 -5.91 3.37
C SER A 96 2.83 -5.30 4.33
N ALA A 97 1.95 -4.44 3.82
CA ALA A 97 0.77 -3.97 4.55
C ALA A 97 -0.48 -4.83 4.26
N ARG A 98 -0.32 -6.04 3.70
CA ARG A 98 -1.36 -7.06 3.57
C ARG A 98 -0.91 -8.41 4.11
N ALA A 99 -1.85 -9.18 4.57
CA ALA A 99 -1.62 -10.59 4.90
C ALA A 99 -1.38 -11.43 3.63
N ASN A 100 -1.05 -12.71 3.82
CA ASN A 100 -1.07 -13.73 2.78
C ASN A 100 -2.44 -13.70 2.07
N SER A 101 -2.43 -13.69 0.74
CA SER A 101 -3.62 -13.62 -0.11
C SER A 101 -4.09 -14.99 -0.60
N ASP A 102 -3.47 -16.09 -0.14
CA ASP A 102 -3.62 -17.45 -0.64
C ASP A 102 -3.34 -17.59 -2.14
N GLY A 103 -2.70 -16.59 -2.73
CA GLY A 103 -2.24 -16.59 -4.12
C GLY A 103 -0.99 -17.44 -4.32
N ALA A 104 -0.73 -17.84 -5.56
CA ALA A 104 0.44 -18.66 -5.90
C ALA A 104 1.77 -17.98 -5.54
N GLU A 105 1.83 -16.64 -5.59
CA GLU A 105 3.00 -15.83 -5.23
C GLU A 105 3.30 -15.83 -3.74
N ASP A 106 2.29 -16.02 -2.89
CA ASP A 106 2.43 -16.04 -1.43
C ASP A 106 2.70 -17.46 -0.89
N LYS A 107 2.58 -18.46 -1.78
CA LYS A 107 2.77 -19.86 -1.42
C LYS A 107 4.17 -20.07 -0.87
N ASP A 108 4.26 -20.92 0.13
CA ASP A 108 5.51 -21.30 0.79
C ASP A 108 6.23 -20.14 1.51
N LEU A 109 5.60 -18.96 1.63
CA LEU A 109 6.11 -17.83 2.39
C LEU A 109 5.37 -17.68 3.73
N THR A 110 6.10 -17.17 4.73
CA THR A 110 5.54 -16.89 6.04
C THR A 110 5.36 -15.38 6.21
N PHE A 111 4.13 -14.97 6.55
CA PHE A 111 3.77 -13.58 6.84
C PHE A 111 3.61 -13.42 8.35
N THR A 112 4.55 -12.75 8.99
CA THR A 112 4.53 -12.52 10.44
C THR A 112 4.14 -11.07 10.72
N PRO A 113 3.00 -10.81 11.39
CA PRO A 113 2.61 -9.46 11.74
C PRO A 113 3.50 -8.91 12.85
N VAL A 114 4.00 -7.68 12.70
CA VAL A 114 4.95 -7.05 13.64
C VAL A 114 4.46 -5.70 14.18
N ALA A 115 3.56 -5.04 13.47
CA ALA A 115 2.98 -3.76 13.89
C ALA A 115 1.57 -3.59 13.30
N TRP A 116 0.84 -2.58 13.79
CA TRP A 116 -0.38 -2.06 13.20
C TRP A 116 -0.16 -0.63 12.74
N ASP A 117 -0.77 -0.28 11.60
CA ASP A 117 -0.77 1.09 11.09
C ASP A 117 -2.15 1.48 10.56
N GLY A 118 -2.44 2.78 10.56
CA GLY A 118 -3.67 3.31 9.97
C GLY A 118 -3.56 3.31 8.43
N LEU A 119 -4.63 2.92 7.75
CA LEU A 119 -4.82 3.17 6.33
C LEU A 119 -5.53 4.51 6.19
N VAL A 120 -4.86 5.51 5.64
CA VAL A 120 -5.38 6.87 5.59
C VAL A 120 -5.74 7.27 4.17
N ILE A 121 -6.91 7.86 4.01
CA ILE A 121 -7.30 8.50 2.76
C ILE A 121 -6.61 9.85 2.73
N VAL A 122 -5.78 10.06 1.71
CA VAL A 122 -4.94 11.25 1.57
C VAL A 122 -5.37 12.11 0.40
N THR A 123 -5.26 13.42 0.58
CA THR A 123 -5.44 14.43 -0.45
C THR A 123 -4.41 15.54 -0.29
N GLN A 124 -4.33 16.48 -1.23
CA GLN A 124 -3.46 17.64 -1.09
C GLN A 124 -3.87 18.48 0.14
N ALA A 125 -2.90 19.03 0.85
CA ALA A 125 -3.12 19.78 2.08
C ALA A 125 -4.10 20.96 1.94
N ALA A 126 -4.16 21.60 0.76
CA ALA A 126 -5.06 22.72 0.48
C ALA A 126 -6.50 22.31 0.12
N ASN A 127 -6.79 21.03 -0.07
CA ASN A 127 -8.16 20.57 -0.33
C ASN A 127 -9.06 20.92 0.87
N PRO A 128 -10.26 21.54 0.67
CA PRO A 128 -11.12 21.96 1.79
C PRO A 128 -11.76 20.78 2.55
N VAL A 129 -11.94 19.61 1.90
CA VAL A 129 -12.53 18.43 2.55
C VAL A 129 -11.59 17.90 3.63
N SER A 130 -12.12 17.65 4.82
CA SER A 130 -11.38 17.13 5.97
C SER A 130 -11.93 15.81 6.52
N ASN A 131 -13.11 15.40 6.07
CA ASN A 131 -13.78 14.18 6.51
C ASN A 131 -14.55 13.53 5.37
N LEU A 132 -14.55 12.21 5.34
CA LEU A 132 -15.40 11.39 4.48
C LEU A 132 -16.06 10.31 5.33
N THR A 133 -17.26 9.88 4.95
CA THR A 133 -17.84 8.65 5.51
C THR A 133 -17.24 7.42 4.84
N LEU A 134 -17.27 6.26 5.50
CA LEU A 134 -16.86 4.98 4.90
C LEU A 134 -17.55 4.72 3.56
N ARG A 135 -18.84 5.03 3.50
CA ARG A 135 -19.61 4.94 2.25
C ARG A 135 -19.09 5.89 1.17
N GLN A 136 -18.79 7.14 1.52
CA GLN A 136 -18.23 8.09 0.54
C GLN A 136 -16.89 7.60 0.01
N VAL A 137 -16.01 7.08 0.87
CA VAL A 137 -14.75 6.46 0.42
C VAL A 137 -15.02 5.30 -0.53
N HIS A 138 -15.91 4.37 -0.15
CA HIS A 138 -16.32 3.26 -1.03
C HIS A 138 -16.86 3.76 -2.37
N ASP A 139 -17.77 4.73 -2.36
CA ASP A 139 -18.44 5.22 -3.57
C ASP A 139 -17.49 6.04 -4.47
N ILE A 140 -16.47 6.71 -3.91
CA ILE A 140 -15.38 7.36 -4.66
C ILE A 140 -14.51 6.28 -5.35
N TYR A 141 -14.04 5.28 -4.62
CA TYR A 141 -13.23 4.19 -5.20
C TYR A 141 -14.01 3.33 -6.19
N PHE A 142 -15.32 3.23 -6.02
CA PHE A 142 -16.21 2.54 -6.97
C PHE A 142 -16.58 3.41 -8.19
N GLY A 143 -16.35 4.73 -8.14
CA GLY A 143 -16.66 5.69 -9.23
C GLY A 143 -18.10 6.19 -9.25
N LYS A 144 -18.83 6.07 -8.13
CA LYS A 144 -20.18 6.66 -7.98
C LYS A 144 -20.13 8.12 -7.54
N ILE A 145 -19.09 8.50 -6.79
CA ILE A 145 -18.77 9.87 -6.42
C ILE A 145 -17.49 10.22 -7.17
N ASP A 146 -17.57 11.20 -8.06
CA ASP A 146 -16.49 11.61 -8.96
C ASP A 146 -16.19 13.11 -8.89
N ASN A 147 -16.91 13.86 -8.03
CA ASN A 147 -16.75 15.29 -7.87
C ASN A 147 -16.69 15.67 -6.39
N TRP A 148 -15.72 16.52 -6.03
CA TRP A 148 -15.53 16.98 -4.66
C TRP A 148 -16.75 17.72 -4.08
N SER A 149 -17.57 18.37 -4.92
CA SER A 149 -18.80 19.02 -4.45
C SER A 149 -19.81 18.05 -3.84
N GLN A 150 -19.79 16.78 -4.22
CA GLN A 150 -20.67 15.74 -3.68
C GLN A 150 -20.32 15.36 -2.24
N VAL A 151 -19.13 15.77 -1.77
CA VAL A 151 -18.63 15.51 -0.42
C VAL A 151 -18.25 16.80 0.34
N GLY A 152 -18.83 17.94 -0.09
CA GLY A 152 -18.65 19.23 0.59
C GLY A 152 -17.38 20.00 0.18
N GLY A 153 -16.72 19.60 -0.88
CA GLY A 153 -15.57 20.30 -1.46
C GLY A 153 -15.93 21.27 -2.57
N ASN A 154 -14.93 21.82 -3.23
CA ASN A 154 -15.10 22.68 -4.40
C ASN A 154 -15.66 21.87 -5.61
N PRO A 155 -16.38 22.49 -6.55
CA PRO A 155 -16.86 21.82 -7.76
C PRO A 155 -15.67 21.51 -8.70
N ALA A 156 -15.08 20.34 -8.51
CA ALA A 156 -13.94 19.81 -9.28
C ALA A 156 -13.98 18.28 -9.29
N PRO A 157 -13.49 17.62 -10.34
CA PRO A 157 -13.43 16.16 -10.38
C PRO A 157 -12.56 15.62 -9.24
N ILE A 158 -12.86 14.41 -8.76
CA ILE A 158 -11.98 13.65 -7.86
C ILE A 158 -11.06 12.79 -8.73
N ASP A 159 -9.77 13.10 -8.72
CA ASP A 159 -8.76 12.28 -9.38
C ASP A 159 -8.29 11.19 -8.42
N VAL A 160 -8.89 10.01 -8.50
CA VAL A 160 -8.47 8.85 -7.69
C VAL A 160 -7.16 8.30 -8.22
N TYR A 161 -6.17 8.19 -7.34
CA TYR A 161 -4.86 7.62 -7.62
C TYR A 161 -4.72 6.27 -6.93
N ALA A 162 -4.14 5.31 -7.62
CA ALA A 162 -3.89 3.99 -7.07
C ALA A 162 -2.52 3.45 -7.48
N VAL A 163 -1.99 2.50 -6.73
CA VAL A 163 -0.81 1.73 -7.16
C VAL A 163 -1.23 0.72 -8.22
N ALA A 164 -0.43 0.59 -9.27
CA ALA A 164 -0.74 -0.25 -10.44
C ALA A 164 -0.93 -1.72 -10.11
N SER A 165 -0.21 -2.23 -9.10
CA SER A 165 -0.39 -3.60 -8.65
C SER A 165 -1.65 -3.73 -7.77
N PRO A 166 -2.65 -4.53 -8.16
CA PRO A 166 -3.84 -4.76 -7.33
C PRO A 166 -3.54 -5.55 -6.05
N LYS A 167 -2.32 -6.11 -5.92
CA LYS A 167 -1.81 -6.82 -4.74
C LYS A 167 -0.78 -6.01 -3.96
N ASP A 168 -0.65 -4.71 -4.25
CA ASP A 168 0.09 -3.80 -3.38
C ASP A 168 -0.55 -3.77 -1.99
N GLY A 169 0.28 -3.81 -0.94
CA GLY A 169 -0.21 -4.08 0.42
C GLY A 169 -1.21 -3.06 0.94
N VAL A 170 -0.94 -1.78 0.76
CA VAL A 170 -1.80 -0.66 1.21
C VAL A 170 -3.12 -0.67 0.45
N GLU A 171 -3.06 -0.73 -0.88
CA GLU A 171 -4.23 -0.78 -1.77
C GLU A 171 -5.08 -2.03 -1.53
N TYR A 172 -4.43 -3.20 -1.44
CA TYR A 172 -5.11 -4.47 -1.21
C TYR A 172 -5.89 -4.45 0.11
N SER A 173 -5.26 -3.94 1.18
CA SER A 173 -5.88 -3.89 2.50
C SER A 173 -7.05 -2.93 2.55
N LEU A 174 -6.95 -1.73 1.95
CA LEU A 174 -8.07 -0.81 1.84
C LEU A 174 -9.23 -1.44 1.07
N ARG A 175 -8.95 -2.00 -0.12
CA ARG A 175 -9.99 -2.64 -0.95
C ARG A 175 -10.65 -3.82 -0.25
N SER A 176 -9.87 -4.61 0.51
CA SER A 176 -10.40 -5.72 1.31
C SER A 176 -11.38 -5.23 2.38
N LEU A 177 -11.11 -4.07 3.00
CA LEU A 177 -12.03 -3.47 3.97
C LEU A 177 -13.29 -2.90 3.32
N LEU A 178 -13.14 -2.18 2.20
CA LEU A 178 -14.26 -1.48 1.56
C LEU A 178 -15.17 -2.40 0.73
N PHE A 179 -14.62 -3.47 0.14
CA PHE A 179 -15.32 -4.32 -0.85
C PHE A 179 -15.34 -5.81 -0.47
N GLY A 180 -14.80 -6.17 0.70
CA GLY A 180 -14.65 -7.58 1.11
C GLY A 180 -13.59 -8.36 0.32
N ARG A 181 -12.91 -7.74 -0.68
CA ARG A 181 -11.86 -8.38 -1.50
C ARG A 181 -10.78 -7.37 -1.91
N GLY A 182 -9.52 -7.72 -1.67
CA GLY A 182 -8.36 -6.85 -1.93
C GLY A 182 -8.06 -6.62 -3.42
N THR A 183 -8.52 -7.49 -4.30
CA THR A 183 -8.31 -7.38 -5.76
C THR A 183 -9.43 -6.65 -6.50
N GLN A 184 -10.36 -6.00 -5.77
CA GLN A 184 -11.44 -5.22 -6.38
C GLN A 184 -10.88 -4.14 -7.31
N PRO A 185 -11.29 -4.08 -8.60
CA PRO A 185 -10.99 -2.94 -9.46
C PRO A 185 -11.60 -1.65 -8.90
N VAL A 186 -10.86 -0.56 -9.03
CA VAL A 186 -11.26 0.77 -8.55
C VAL A 186 -11.28 1.78 -9.69
N ALA A 187 -12.07 2.83 -9.56
CA ALA A 187 -12.19 3.90 -10.54
C ALA A 187 -11.01 4.89 -10.43
N ALA A 188 -9.79 4.38 -10.60
CA ALA A 188 -8.56 5.17 -10.56
C ALA A 188 -8.01 5.35 -11.98
N PRO A 189 -8.20 6.54 -12.60
CA PRO A 189 -7.67 6.81 -13.94
C PRO A 189 -6.15 6.94 -13.98
N ARG A 190 -5.52 7.14 -12.82
CA ARG A 190 -4.07 7.29 -12.68
C ARG A 190 -3.49 6.20 -11.80
N LEU A 191 -2.55 5.44 -12.38
CA LEU A 191 -1.85 4.35 -11.71
C LEU A 191 -0.38 4.70 -11.53
N TYR A 192 0.14 4.44 -10.34
CA TYR A 192 1.52 4.68 -9.97
C TYR A 192 2.24 3.36 -9.64
N VAL A 193 3.55 3.36 -9.74
CA VAL A 193 4.36 2.15 -9.49
C VAL A 193 4.50 1.83 -8.00
N ASN A 194 4.32 2.82 -7.13
CA ASN A 194 4.36 2.68 -5.66
C ASN A 194 3.68 3.89 -4.97
N THR A 195 3.51 3.81 -3.65
CA THR A 195 2.89 4.84 -2.81
C THR A 195 3.65 6.17 -2.87
N HIS A 196 4.98 6.17 -2.86
CA HIS A 196 5.77 7.41 -2.93
C HIS A 196 5.49 8.22 -4.20
N MET A 197 5.38 7.56 -5.36
CA MET A 197 5.02 8.24 -6.61
C MET A 197 3.58 8.72 -6.61
N LEU A 198 2.68 7.95 -5.99
CA LEU A 198 1.28 8.35 -5.78
C LEU A 198 1.20 9.62 -4.94
N GLU A 199 1.89 9.68 -3.81
CA GLU A 199 1.96 10.87 -2.95
C GLU A 199 2.42 12.11 -3.72
N LYS A 200 3.52 11.99 -4.49
CA LYS A 200 4.01 13.09 -5.33
C LYS A 200 2.96 13.55 -6.35
N GLY A 201 2.19 12.62 -6.89
CA GLY A 201 1.06 12.95 -7.75
C GLY A 201 0.00 13.77 -7.02
N ILE A 202 -0.36 13.39 -5.79
CA ILE A 202 -1.34 14.10 -4.94
C ILE A 202 -0.81 15.48 -4.52
N GLU A 203 0.45 15.59 -4.11
CA GLU A 203 1.06 16.88 -3.75
C GLU A 203 0.95 17.92 -4.87
N LEU A 204 0.99 17.47 -6.13
CA LEU A 204 0.93 18.32 -7.32
C LEU A 204 -0.50 18.55 -7.84
N ASN A 205 -1.52 17.92 -7.26
CA ASN A 205 -2.90 17.99 -7.76
C ASN A 205 -3.90 18.18 -6.61
N ALA A 206 -4.47 19.38 -6.52
CA ALA A 206 -5.49 19.71 -5.51
C ALA A 206 -6.74 18.80 -5.54
N ASN A 207 -6.98 18.13 -6.67
CA ASN A 207 -8.12 17.23 -6.88
C ASN A 207 -7.77 15.77 -6.59
N GLY A 208 -6.48 15.47 -6.30
CA GLY A 208 -5.99 14.12 -6.06
C GLY A 208 -6.50 13.51 -4.76
N LEU A 209 -6.83 12.23 -4.82
CA LEU A 209 -7.18 11.39 -3.67
C LEU A 209 -6.52 10.03 -3.83
N GLY A 210 -6.00 9.47 -2.76
CA GLY A 210 -5.42 8.13 -2.73
C GLY A 210 -5.38 7.57 -1.32
N VAL A 211 -4.70 6.44 -1.15
CA VAL A 211 -4.50 5.79 0.15
C VAL A 211 -3.02 5.64 0.46
N ASP A 212 -2.68 5.81 1.72
CA ASP A 212 -1.35 5.57 2.26
C ASP A 212 -1.43 5.04 3.70
N THR A 213 -0.31 4.93 4.40
CA THR A 213 -0.29 4.63 5.83
C THR A 213 -0.10 5.89 6.67
N LEU A 214 -0.65 5.85 7.90
CA LEU A 214 -0.56 6.97 8.84
C LEU A 214 0.91 7.30 9.16
N ALA A 215 1.73 6.29 9.38
CA ALA A 215 3.14 6.47 9.71
C ALA A 215 3.95 7.08 8.55
N ASP A 216 3.65 6.71 7.29
CA ASP A 216 4.41 7.21 6.14
C ASP A 216 4.10 8.67 5.83
N ILE A 217 2.85 9.10 6.00
CA ILE A 217 2.48 10.50 5.71
C ILE A 217 2.90 11.51 6.79
N GLN A 218 3.37 11.04 7.94
CA GLN A 218 3.83 11.95 9.00
C GLN A 218 4.97 12.84 8.54
N GLY A 219 4.83 14.16 8.83
CA GLY A 219 5.84 15.15 8.44
C GLY A 219 5.84 15.50 6.96
N LYS A 220 4.83 15.10 6.18
CA LYS A 220 4.65 15.48 4.77
C LYS A 220 3.62 16.63 4.66
N PRO A 221 4.06 17.92 4.69
CA PRO A 221 3.15 19.06 4.78
C PRO A 221 2.29 19.28 3.52
N GLY A 222 2.68 18.69 2.40
CA GLY A 222 1.91 18.73 1.13
C GLY A 222 0.68 17.83 1.10
N LEU A 223 0.58 16.90 2.07
CA LEU A 223 -0.49 15.92 2.17
C LEU A 223 -1.36 16.15 3.41
N LYS A 224 -2.60 15.78 3.30
CA LYS A 224 -3.57 15.77 4.41
C LYS A 224 -4.30 14.44 4.47
N ALA A 225 -4.27 13.79 5.63
CA ALA A 225 -5.12 12.64 5.92
C ALA A 225 -6.53 13.11 6.29
N LEU A 226 -7.54 12.45 5.73
CA LEU A 226 -8.94 12.74 6.02
C LEU A 226 -9.44 11.93 7.21
N SER A 227 -10.29 12.54 8.03
CA SER A 227 -11.08 11.82 9.04
C SER A 227 -12.06 10.87 8.34
N ILE A 228 -12.39 9.76 9.01
CA ILE A 228 -13.40 8.81 8.53
C ILE A 228 -14.53 8.75 9.57
N ASP A 229 -15.76 9.02 9.12
CA ASP A 229 -16.95 9.10 9.99
C ASP A 229 -16.74 10.01 11.22
N GLY A 230 -16.00 11.12 11.01
CA GLY A 230 -15.68 12.09 12.06
C GLY A 230 -14.48 11.70 12.93
N VAL A 231 -13.89 10.51 12.77
CA VAL A 231 -12.74 10.05 13.54
C VAL A 231 -11.45 10.39 12.81
N ALA A 232 -10.58 11.18 13.44
CA ALA A 232 -9.27 11.53 12.87
C ALA A 232 -8.33 10.33 12.87
N PRO A 233 -7.51 10.15 11.81
CA PRO A 233 -6.46 9.15 11.80
C PRO A 233 -5.33 9.57 12.76
N SER A 234 -5.22 8.86 13.87
CA SER A 234 -4.15 9.02 14.85
C SER A 234 -3.75 7.67 15.41
N LEU A 235 -2.52 7.56 15.93
CA LEU A 235 -2.06 6.31 16.54
C LEU A 235 -2.96 5.90 17.71
N GLU A 236 -3.46 6.87 18.49
CA GLU A 236 -4.38 6.63 19.59
C GLU A 236 -5.71 6.03 19.10
N ASN A 237 -6.30 6.62 18.04
CA ASN A 237 -7.57 6.16 17.47
C ASN A 237 -7.43 4.81 16.74
N VAL A 238 -6.24 4.51 16.20
CA VAL A 238 -5.92 3.17 15.71
C VAL A 238 -5.82 2.19 16.88
N ALA A 239 -5.04 2.52 17.91
CA ALA A 239 -4.78 1.62 19.04
C ALA A 239 -6.06 1.24 19.82
N ASN A 240 -7.01 2.17 19.97
CA ASN A 240 -8.29 1.92 20.64
C ASN A 240 -9.39 1.39 19.70
N GLY A 241 -9.10 1.29 18.37
CA GLY A 241 -10.00 0.76 17.36
C GLY A 241 -11.14 1.71 16.95
N SER A 242 -11.11 2.99 17.37
CA SER A 242 -12.12 3.98 16.95
C SER A 242 -11.94 4.44 15.52
N TYR A 243 -10.68 4.54 15.01
CA TYR A 243 -10.42 4.76 13.59
C TYR A 243 -10.60 3.44 12.82
N PRO A 244 -11.54 3.35 11.85
CA PRO A 244 -11.95 2.06 11.30
C PRO A 244 -10.96 1.45 10.30
N LEU A 245 -10.15 2.28 9.62
CA LEU A 245 -9.28 1.83 8.56
C LEU A 245 -7.85 1.62 9.08
N PHE A 246 -7.51 0.41 9.43
CA PHE A 246 -6.17 0.01 9.84
C PHE A 246 -5.84 -1.41 9.38
N THR A 247 -4.55 -1.73 9.30
CA THR A 247 -4.04 -3.03 8.87
C THR A 247 -2.80 -3.43 9.65
N PRO A 248 -2.55 -4.73 9.85
CA PRO A 248 -1.24 -5.17 10.33
C PRO A 248 -0.18 -4.99 9.24
N LEU A 249 1.04 -4.69 9.69
CA LEU A 249 2.25 -4.69 8.86
C LEU A 249 3.01 -5.99 9.09
N PHE A 250 3.44 -6.61 8.01
CA PHE A 250 4.04 -7.94 8.03
C PHE A 250 5.51 -7.92 7.59
N LEU A 251 6.32 -8.72 8.25
CA LEU A 251 7.56 -9.24 7.70
C LEU A 251 7.27 -10.54 6.97
N VAL A 252 7.77 -10.65 5.74
CA VAL A 252 7.60 -11.83 4.90
C VAL A 252 8.93 -12.54 4.77
N THR A 253 8.95 -13.84 5.01
CA THR A 253 10.17 -14.68 4.94
C THR A 253 9.93 -15.97 4.17
N ASN A 254 11.01 -16.52 3.63
CA ASN A 254 11.01 -17.86 3.06
C ASN A 254 11.67 -18.82 4.10
N PRO A 255 10.93 -19.75 4.70
CA PRO A 255 11.48 -20.67 5.69
C PRO A 255 12.54 -21.62 5.12
N LEU A 256 12.62 -21.76 3.79
CA LEU A 256 13.63 -22.58 3.11
C LEU A 256 14.91 -21.78 2.78
N SER A 257 14.98 -20.48 3.13
CA SER A 257 16.17 -19.66 2.90
C SER A 257 17.35 -20.16 3.74
N SER A 258 18.55 -20.10 3.17
CA SER A 258 19.80 -20.37 3.92
C SER A 258 20.04 -19.40 5.07
N LYS A 259 19.35 -18.25 5.10
CA LYS A 259 19.39 -17.25 6.17
C LYS A 259 18.13 -17.28 7.06
N ALA A 260 17.33 -18.35 7.01
CA ALA A 260 16.08 -18.44 7.77
C ALA A 260 16.26 -18.20 9.28
N ALA A 261 17.35 -18.69 9.86
CA ALA A 261 17.65 -18.45 11.29
C ALA A 261 17.88 -16.97 11.62
N GLU A 262 18.59 -16.23 10.74
CA GLU A 262 18.89 -14.82 10.95
C GLU A 262 17.63 -13.94 10.69
N THR A 263 16.83 -14.29 9.68
CA THR A 263 15.54 -13.60 9.44
C THR A 263 14.56 -13.83 10.59
N GLN A 264 14.51 -15.06 11.16
CA GLN A 264 13.70 -15.33 12.33
C GLN A 264 14.18 -14.54 13.56
N ALA A 265 15.48 -14.45 13.78
CA ALA A 265 16.03 -13.63 14.86
C ALA A 265 15.66 -12.14 14.72
N PHE A 266 15.58 -11.60 13.50
CA PHE A 266 15.09 -10.24 13.26
C PHE A 266 13.60 -10.08 13.55
N ILE A 267 12.78 -11.08 13.21
CA ILE A 267 11.35 -11.13 13.57
C ILE A 267 11.18 -11.16 15.10
N ASP A 268 11.93 -12.02 15.79
CA ASP A 268 11.90 -12.12 17.26
C ASP A 268 12.33 -10.79 17.91
N PHE A 269 13.34 -10.13 17.33
CA PHE A 269 13.77 -8.81 17.75
C PHE A 269 12.64 -7.76 17.61
N ALA A 270 11.84 -7.79 16.54
CA ALA A 270 10.71 -6.87 16.38
C ALA A 270 9.71 -6.98 17.55
N GLY A 271 9.52 -8.17 18.12
CA GLY A 271 8.71 -8.42 19.31
C GLY A 271 9.42 -8.13 20.64
N SER A 272 10.72 -7.86 20.65
CA SER A 272 11.48 -7.53 21.85
C SER A 272 11.24 -6.11 22.35
N ALA A 273 11.60 -5.82 23.62
CA ALA A 273 11.45 -4.47 24.17
C ALA A 273 12.15 -3.38 23.32
N PRO A 274 13.42 -3.53 22.84
CA PRO A 274 14.05 -2.54 21.97
C PRO A 274 13.42 -2.48 20.57
N GLY A 275 12.95 -3.60 20.01
CA GLY A 275 12.26 -3.63 18.73
C GLY A 275 10.92 -2.91 18.80
N MET A 276 10.09 -3.20 19.80
CA MET A 276 8.83 -2.51 20.04
C MET A 276 9.03 -1.00 20.30
N ALA A 277 10.09 -0.62 21.02
CA ALA A 277 10.43 0.79 21.21
C ALA A 277 10.77 1.49 19.87
N ALA A 278 11.47 0.79 18.96
CA ALA A 278 11.78 1.29 17.64
C ALA A 278 10.50 1.46 16.78
N LEU A 279 9.57 0.52 16.85
CA LEU A 279 8.26 0.61 16.18
C LEU A 279 7.43 1.79 16.70
N ARG A 280 7.32 1.97 18.02
CA ARG A 280 6.63 3.12 18.61
C ARG A 280 7.25 4.46 18.18
N LYS A 281 8.59 4.52 18.04
CA LYS A 281 9.29 5.70 17.52
C LYS A 281 8.91 6.00 16.07
N SER A 282 8.50 5.00 15.31
CA SER A 282 7.99 5.14 13.94
C SER A 282 6.49 5.51 13.88
N SER A 283 5.85 5.76 15.03
CA SER A 283 4.42 6.04 15.12
C SER A 283 3.51 4.90 14.60
N VAL A 284 3.99 3.67 14.71
CA VAL A 284 3.19 2.46 14.51
C VAL A 284 2.98 1.75 15.85
N LEU A 285 1.85 1.05 15.99
CA LEU A 285 1.57 0.27 17.18
C LEU A 285 2.24 -1.10 17.06
N PRO A 286 3.17 -1.51 17.96
CA PRO A 286 3.68 -2.87 17.97
C PRO A 286 2.55 -3.91 17.97
N TYR A 287 2.69 -5.00 17.22
CA TYR A 287 1.60 -5.96 17.05
C TYR A 287 1.11 -6.51 18.40
N ALA A 288 2.03 -6.78 19.34
CA ALA A 288 1.71 -7.27 20.68
C ALA A 288 0.88 -6.28 21.52
N ASP A 289 1.04 -4.96 21.29
CA ASP A 289 0.26 -3.93 21.98
C ASP A 289 -1.19 -3.84 21.44
N GLY A 290 -1.45 -4.43 20.27
CA GLY A 290 -2.75 -4.42 19.58
C GLY A 290 -3.58 -5.68 19.77
N ALA A 291 -3.47 -6.41 20.87
CA ALA A 291 -4.27 -7.62 21.13
C ALA A 291 -5.79 -7.35 21.01
N THR A 292 -6.24 -6.18 21.44
CA THR A 292 -7.65 -5.73 21.30
C THR A 292 -8.04 -5.61 19.83
N LEU A 293 -7.13 -5.14 18.96
CA LEU A 293 -7.38 -4.99 17.52
C LEU A 293 -7.57 -6.36 16.86
N VAL A 294 -6.80 -7.37 17.29
CA VAL A 294 -6.98 -8.75 16.82
C VAL A 294 -8.37 -9.27 17.18
N ALA A 295 -8.77 -9.07 18.45
CA ALA A 295 -10.06 -9.56 18.95
C ALA A 295 -11.25 -8.91 18.23
N MET A 296 -11.15 -7.63 17.87
CA MET A 296 -12.24 -6.87 17.25
C MET A 296 -12.23 -6.91 15.71
N ASP A 297 -11.20 -7.46 15.05
CA ASP A 297 -11.00 -7.32 13.59
C ASP A 297 -12.18 -7.84 12.77
N LYS A 298 -12.71 -9.01 13.13
CA LYS A 298 -13.85 -9.60 12.43
C LYS A 298 -15.08 -8.68 12.51
N GLU A 299 -15.46 -8.27 13.72
CA GLU A 299 -16.62 -7.40 13.94
C GLU A 299 -16.44 -6.03 13.31
N ARG A 300 -15.21 -5.49 13.33
CA ARG A 300 -14.87 -4.25 12.64
C ARG A 300 -15.13 -4.34 11.14
N ARG A 301 -14.66 -5.42 10.49
CA ARG A 301 -14.88 -5.64 9.04
C ARG A 301 -16.36 -5.74 8.71
N GLU A 302 -17.12 -6.46 9.52
CA GLU A 302 -18.58 -6.57 9.36
C GLU A 302 -19.25 -5.20 9.51
N ARG A 303 -18.83 -4.40 10.50
CA ARG A 303 -19.35 -3.03 10.71
C ARG A 303 -19.02 -2.09 9.54
N ILE A 304 -17.80 -2.17 8.97
CA ILE A 304 -17.41 -1.38 7.79
C ILE A 304 -18.34 -1.69 6.62
N LEU A 305 -18.53 -2.97 6.30
CA LEU A 305 -19.39 -3.39 5.18
C LEU A 305 -20.85 -3.00 5.44
N ALA A 306 -21.35 -3.19 6.65
CA ALA A 306 -22.71 -2.77 7.03
C ALA A 306 -22.90 -1.25 6.91
N ALA A 307 -21.92 -0.43 7.31
CA ALA A 307 -21.98 1.03 7.15
C ALA A 307 -22.00 1.45 5.69
N ILE A 308 -21.32 0.70 4.81
CA ILE A 308 -21.32 0.93 3.36
C ILE A 308 -22.66 0.54 2.75
N GLU A 309 -23.32 -0.52 3.21
CA GLU A 309 -24.58 -1.04 2.67
C GLU A 309 -25.82 -0.36 3.27
N ALA A 310 -25.70 0.32 4.41
CA ALA A 310 -26.84 0.96 5.08
C ALA A 310 -27.61 1.90 4.14
N PRO A 311 -28.96 2.03 4.23
CA PRO A 311 -29.71 2.97 3.42
C PRO A 311 -29.18 4.41 3.59
N ARG A 312 -29.20 5.21 2.53
CA ARG A 312 -28.79 6.63 2.60
C ARG A 312 -29.74 7.38 3.55
N THR A 313 -29.20 7.89 4.66
CA THR A 313 -29.91 8.79 5.55
C THR A 313 -29.71 10.28 5.19
N ASP A 314 -28.91 10.54 4.16
CA ASP A 314 -28.46 11.89 3.77
C ASP A 314 -29.55 12.74 3.09
N GLY A 315 -30.76 12.19 2.92
CA GLY A 315 -31.91 12.90 2.31
C GLY A 315 -32.72 13.79 3.26
N VAL A 316 -32.48 13.77 4.59
CA VAL A 316 -33.36 14.47 5.54
C VAL A 316 -32.81 15.82 6.01
N ALA A 317 -31.52 16.10 5.88
CA ALA A 317 -30.92 17.36 6.34
C ALA A 317 -30.82 18.47 5.25
N ALA A 318 -30.87 18.10 3.96
CA ALA A 318 -30.85 19.08 2.86
C ALA A 318 -32.27 19.62 2.53
N ASP A 319 -33.34 18.88 2.87
CA ASP A 319 -34.72 19.28 2.57
C ASP A 319 -35.35 20.27 3.60
N ALA A 320 -34.73 20.44 4.74
CA ALA A 320 -35.29 21.38 5.75
C ALA A 320 -35.12 22.86 5.39
N SER A 321 -34.23 23.20 4.43
CA SER A 321 -34.05 24.59 3.95
C SER A 321 -34.78 24.87 2.64
N ALA A 322 -35.23 23.84 1.90
CA ALA A 322 -35.98 23.98 0.64
C ALA A 322 -37.51 23.89 0.84
N ALA A 323 -37.97 23.46 2.02
CA ALA A 323 -39.39 23.22 2.30
C ALA A 323 -40.26 24.48 2.50
N VAL A 324 -39.70 25.69 2.35
CA VAL A 324 -40.45 26.95 2.42
C VAL A 324 -40.84 27.52 1.05
N ALA A 325 -40.39 26.92 -0.06
CA ALA A 325 -40.57 27.49 -1.40
C ALA A 325 -41.35 26.66 -2.44
N ALA A 326 -41.84 25.45 -2.13
CA ALA A 326 -42.58 24.67 -3.13
C ALA A 326 -43.70 23.80 -2.55
N ALA A 327 -44.81 24.42 -2.19
CA ALA A 327 -46.07 23.71 -2.12
C ALA A 327 -46.67 23.66 -3.54
N GLY A 328 -46.59 22.49 -4.15
CA GLY A 328 -47.31 22.19 -5.38
C GLY A 328 -46.50 21.57 -6.51
N SER A 329 -46.29 20.28 -6.48
CA SER A 329 -46.32 19.41 -7.64
C SER A 329 -46.19 17.94 -7.24
N THR A 330 -47.21 17.17 -7.50
CA THR A 330 -47.24 15.70 -7.37
C THR A 330 -46.36 15.09 -8.44
N ALA A 331 -45.20 14.53 -8.06
CA ALA A 331 -44.37 13.76 -8.99
C ALA A 331 -44.67 12.26 -8.85
N GLN A 332 -45.18 11.71 -9.93
CA GLN A 332 -45.39 10.29 -10.22
C GLN A 332 -44.02 9.59 -10.36
N PRO A 333 -43.84 8.31 -10.00
CA PRO A 333 -42.56 7.60 -10.13
C PRO A 333 -42.10 7.60 -11.60
N ALA A 334 -40.85 7.99 -11.84
CA ALA A 334 -40.26 8.00 -13.18
C ALA A 334 -40.17 6.59 -13.72
N ALA A 335 -40.77 6.33 -14.89
CA ALA A 335 -40.70 5.06 -15.60
C ALA A 335 -39.26 4.76 -16.04
N ALA A 336 -38.82 3.50 -15.93
CA ALA A 336 -37.52 3.03 -16.38
C ALA A 336 -37.27 3.44 -17.83
N THR A 337 -36.14 4.10 -18.12
CA THR A 337 -35.77 4.51 -19.47
C THR A 337 -35.32 3.28 -20.29
N LEU A 338 -35.97 3.05 -21.41
CA LEU A 338 -35.62 1.98 -22.36
C LEU A 338 -34.84 2.57 -23.55
N TYR A 339 -33.79 1.88 -23.96
CA TYR A 339 -33.00 2.19 -25.16
C TYR A 339 -33.01 1.02 -26.12
N THR A 340 -33.28 1.30 -27.41
CA THR A 340 -33.25 0.27 -28.46
C THR A 340 -31.87 0.26 -29.11
N VAL A 341 -31.20 -0.90 -29.10
CA VAL A 341 -29.86 -1.10 -29.67
C VAL A 341 -29.85 -0.81 -31.15
N GLY A 342 -29.03 0.17 -31.56
CA GLY A 342 -28.84 0.59 -32.96
C GLY A 342 -27.69 -0.17 -33.64
N LYS A 343 -27.55 0.04 -34.95
CA LYS A 343 -26.46 -0.51 -35.76
C LYS A 343 -25.10 0.04 -35.28
N GLY A 344 -24.21 -0.84 -34.90
CA GLY A 344 -22.85 -0.49 -34.39
C GLY A 344 -22.77 -0.26 -32.89
N ASP A 345 -23.90 -0.35 -32.18
CA ASP A 345 -23.88 -0.30 -30.72
C ASP A 345 -23.23 -1.53 -30.08
N THR A 346 -22.48 -1.29 -29.04
CA THR A 346 -21.98 -2.31 -28.11
C THR A 346 -22.48 -1.98 -26.71
N LEU A 347 -22.48 -2.94 -25.81
CA LEU A 347 -22.89 -2.69 -24.42
C LEU A 347 -22.08 -1.54 -23.79
N SER A 348 -20.79 -1.45 -24.12
CA SER A 348 -19.89 -0.38 -23.63
C SER A 348 -20.24 1.00 -24.23
N THR A 349 -20.59 1.08 -25.51
CA THR A 349 -20.98 2.37 -26.13
C THR A 349 -22.33 2.86 -25.62
N ILE A 350 -23.28 1.93 -25.38
CA ILE A 350 -24.59 2.24 -24.78
C ILE A 350 -24.41 2.71 -23.33
N ALA A 351 -23.57 1.98 -22.55
CA ALA A 351 -23.25 2.36 -21.17
C ALA A 351 -22.68 3.79 -21.09
N LYS A 352 -21.71 4.11 -21.94
CA LYS A 352 -21.11 5.45 -22.02
C LYS A 352 -22.14 6.52 -22.40
N LYS A 353 -23.03 6.22 -23.38
CA LYS A 353 -24.08 7.15 -23.86
C LYS A 353 -25.09 7.50 -22.76
N HIS A 354 -25.38 6.55 -21.87
CA HIS A 354 -26.36 6.72 -20.79
C HIS A 354 -25.72 6.94 -19.42
N ALA A 355 -24.40 7.20 -19.37
CA ALA A 355 -23.64 7.45 -18.15
C ALA A 355 -23.79 6.35 -17.09
N VAL A 356 -23.84 5.08 -17.53
CA VAL A 356 -23.95 3.90 -16.67
C VAL A 356 -22.79 2.93 -16.93
N GLN A 357 -22.53 2.02 -16.03
CA GLN A 357 -21.50 1.00 -16.21
C GLN A 357 -22.01 -0.15 -17.08
N PRO A 358 -21.19 -0.77 -17.93
CA PRO A 358 -21.60 -1.95 -18.72
C PRO A 358 -22.13 -3.08 -17.85
N GLN A 359 -21.58 -3.25 -16.64
CA GLN A 359 -22.04 -4.24 -15.68
C GLN A 359 -23.45 -3.96 -15.19
N GLN A 360 -23.81 -2.70 -14.92
CA GLN A 360 -25.15 -2.30 -14.52
C GLN A 360 -26.17 -2.59 -15.62
N LEU A 361 -25.81 -2.33 -16.89
CA LEU A 361 -26.67 -2.70 -18.01
C LEU A 361 -26.89 -4.21 -18.10
N ARG A 362 -25.85 -5.02 -17.82
CA ARG A 362 -25.99 -6.48 -17.75
C ARG A 362 -26.95 -6.91 -16.65
N GLU A 363 -26.80 -6.38 -15.47
CA GLU A 363 -27.61 -6.71 -14.30
C GLU A 363 -29.08 -6.31 -14.52
N TRP A 364 -29.34 -5.08 -14.97
CA TRP A 364 -30.70 -4.58 -15.20
C TRP A 364 -31.44 -5.31 -16.31
N ASN A 365 -30.71 -5.89 -17.28
CA ASN A 365 -31.25 -6.57 -18.44
C ASN A 365 -31.02 -8.09 -18.41
N HIS A 366 -30.49 -8.65 -17.31
CA HIS A 366 -30.20 -10.08 -17.13
C HIS A 366 -29.33 -10.67 -18.26
N LEU A 367 -28.38 -9.89 -18.80
CA LEU A 367 -27.54 -10.34 -19.91
C LEU A 367 -26.42 -11.27 -19.41
N LYS A 368 -26.26 -12.40 -20.10
CA LYS A 368 -25.23 -13.40 -19.78
C LYS A 368 -23.85 -13.02 -20.32
N SER A 369 -23.75 -12.04 -21.22
CA SER A 369 -22.52 -11.57 -21.85
C SER A 369 -22.68 -10.12 -22.30
N ASP A 370 -21.59 -9.48 -22.80
CA ASP A 370 -21.60 -8.12 -23.35
C ASP A 370 -22.21 -8.05 -24.77
N HIS A 371 -22.72 -9.16 -25.28
CA HIS A 371 -23.31 -9.20 -26.60
C HIS A 371 -24.74 -8.66 -26.57
N VAL A 372 -25.00 -7.64 -27.39
CA VAL A 372 -26.32 -7.03 -27.59
C VAL A 372 -26.75 -7.19 -29.04
N GLN A 373 -28.04 -7.34 -29.30
CA GLN A 373 -28.57 -7.56 -30.63
C GLN A 373 -29.23 -6.28 -31.19
N LEU A 374 -29.08 -6.05 -32.46
CA LEU A 374 -29.76 -4.93 -33.14
C LEU A 374 -31.29 -5.00 -32.91
N GLY A 375 -31.89 -3.92 -32.45
CA GLY A 375 -33.29 -3.84 -32.11
C GLY A 375 -33.67 -4.33 -30.72
N GLN A 376 -32.71 -4.86 -29.92
CA GLN A 376 -32.95 -5.24 -28.56
C GLN A 376 -33.24 -4.01 -27.69
N SER A 377 -34.29 -4.07 -26.87
CA SER A 377 -34.59 -3.02 -25.89
C SER A 377 -33.83 -3.29 -24.59
N LEU A 378 -33.03 -2.33 -24.16
CA LEU A 378 -32.29 -2.38 -22.91
C LEU A 378 -32.80 -1.31 -21.97
N ARG A 379 -32.98 -1.68 -20.71
CA ARG A 379 -33.17 -0.74 -19.61
C ARG A 379 -31.85 -0.05 -19.31
N VAL A 380 -31.84 1.29 -19.37
CA VAL A 380 -30.62 2.11 -19.27
C VAL A 380 -30.65 3.09 -18.08
N SER A 381 -31.66 2.96 -17.20
CA SER A 381 -31.72 3.69 -15.93
C SER A 381 -32.15 2.76 -14.79
N SER A 382 -31.68 3.05 -13.55
CA SER A 382 -32.28 2.49 -12.33
C SER A 382 -33.67 3.10 -12.14
N ASN A 383 -34.59 2.37 -11.56
CA ASN A 383 -35.86 2.96 -11.06
C ASN A 383 -35.57 3.94 -9.96
#